data_2dcd3eaddef0d03bcf977363218e735f
#
_entry.id   2dcd3eaddef0d03bcf977363218e735f
#
_cell.length_a   1.000
_cell.length_b   1.000
_cell.length_c   1.000
_cell.angle_alpha   90.00
_cell.angle_beta   90.00
_cell.angle_gamma   90.00
#
_symmetry.space_group_name_H-M   'P 1'
#
loop_
_entity.id
_entity.type
_entity.pdbx_description
1 polymer ?
#
loop_
_entity_poly.entity_id
_entity_poly.type
_entity_poly.pdbx_seq_one_letter_code
_entity_poly.pdbx_strand_id
1 'polypeptide(L)'
;MGAVVYETGGILIDDGWLRILGSGSAKLPRGLGSWNLSRTQSEPAGPAPYYLFADDVAGGYFAINGGGLNGKVGNVFYLPPDTLEWEDCGKSYGDFLNWALNGDLQLFYENLRWENWREEIHDLNGDSVYTFFPFLWAEEGSDINQVSRKRVPITEYYASTLDLQNITP
;
A
#
# COMPACT_ATOMS: atom_id res chain seq x y z
N MET A 1 16.76 -2.33 -0.44
CA MET A 1 15.93 -1.65 0.59
C MET A 1 16.76 -0.74 1.50
N GLY A 2 17.85 -1.21 2.12
CA GLY A 2 18.65 -0.39 3.06
C GLY A 2 19.06 0.99 2.54
N ALA A 3 19.54 1.10 1.30
CA ALA A 3 19.95 2.38 0.70
C ALA A 3 18.78 3.37 0.61
N VAL A 4 17.59 2.93 0.18
CA VAL A 4 16.40 3.80 0.11
C VAL A 4 16.04 4.34 1.50
N VAL A 5 16.05 3.49 2.52
CA VAL A 5 15.73 3.90 3.89
C VAL A 5 16.80 4.84 4.46
N TYR A 6 18.07 4.58 4.19
CA TYR A 6 19.17 5.38 4.72
C TYR A 6 19.29 6.75 4.04
N GLU A 7 19.15 6.78 2.71
CA GLU A 7 19.40 7.98 1.90
C GLU A 7 18.16 8.85 1.71
N THR A 8 16.96 8.31 1.96
CA THR A 8 15.70 9.03 1.70
C THR A 8 14.74 8.98 2.87
N GLY A 9 13.94 10.03 3.01
CA GLY A 9 12.79 10.02 3.93
C GLY A 9 11.59 9.23 3.42
N GLY A 10 11.73 8.61 2.25
CA GLY A 10 10.71 7.94 1.47
C GLY A 10 10.60 8.52 0.06
N ILE A 11 9.97 7.78 -0.84
CA ILE A 11 9.82 8.18 -2.24
C ILE A 11 8.32 8.29 -2.57
N LEU A 12 7.92 9.46 -3.07
CA LEU A 12 6.59 9.71 -3.58
C LEU A 12 6.62 9.64 -5.11
N ILE A 13 5.81 8.80 -5.69
CA ILE A 13 5.77 8.54 -7.14
C ILE A 13 4.37 8.89 -7.64
N ASP A 14 4.29 9.45 -8.86
CA ASP A 14 3.07 9.85 -9.53
C ASP A 14 2.18 10.74 -8.64
N ASP A 15 2.69 11.95 -8.36
CA ASP A 15 2.07 12.96 -7.50
C ASP A 15 1.80 12.50 -6.05
N GLY A 16 2.47 11.43 -5.61
CA GLY A 16 2.28 10.83 -4.29
C GLY A 16 1.21 9.75 -4.23
N TRP A 17 0.74 9.28 -5.39
CA TRP A 17 -0.16 8.14 -5.47
C TRP A 17 0.47 6.88 -4.87
N LEU A 18 1.67 6.52 -5.31
CA LEU A 18 2.45 5.42 -4.74
C LEU A 18 3.52 5.98 -3.79
N ARG A 19 3.58 5.45 -2.58
CA ARG A 19 4.44 5.91 -1.50
C ARG A 19 5.33 4.79 -1.01
N ILE A 20 6.64 4.91 -1.24
CA ILE A 20 7.65 3.95 -0.78
C ILE A 20 8.25 4.48 0.51
N LEU A 21 8.16 3.71 1.59
CA LEU A 21 8.60 4.12 2.92
C LEU A 21 10.13 4.15 3.03
N GLY A 22 10.63 5.20 3.66
CA GLY A 22 12.04 5.39 3.99
C GLY A 22 12.23 5.61 5.50
N SER A 23 13.10 6.53 5.88
CA SER A 23 13.32 6.91 7.27
C SER A 23 12.25 7.86 7.84
N GLY A 24 11.40 8.37 7.00
CA GLY A 24 10.40 9.39 7.32
C GLY A 24 10.81 10.79 6.86
N SER A 25 9.84 11.59 6.44
CA SER A 25 10.01 12.98 6.01
C SER A 25 8.77 13.80 6.34
N ALA A 26 8.82 15.13 6.13
CA ALA A 26 7.66 15.99 6.36
C ALA A 26 6.43 15.62 5.50
N LYS A 27 6.66 15.11 4.28
CA LYS A 27 5.58 14.67 3.37
C LYS A 27 5.15 13.23 3.58
N LEU A 28 6.02 12.39 4.14
CA LEU A 28 5.77 10.97 4.44
C LEU A 28 6.33 10.68 5.84
N PRO A 29 5.61 11.05 6.91
CA PRO A 29 6.12 10.98 8.29
C PRO A 29 6.41 9.57 8.78
N ARG A 30 5.73 8.56 8.23
CA ARG A 30 5.93 7.15 8.62
C ARG A 30 7.29 6.64 8.17
N GLY A 31 8.08 6.20 9.14
CA GLY A 31 9.31 5.46 8.86
C GLY A 31 9.02 3.97 8.64
N LEU A 32 9.77 3.35 7.73
CA LEU A 32 9.65 1.92 7.41
C LEU A 32 9.75 1.02 8.65
N GLY A 33 10.71 1.29 9.54
CA GLY A 33 10.90 0.50 10.75
C GLY A 33 9.75 0.65 11.75
N SER A 34 9.38 1.88 12.08
CA SER A 34 8.29 2.16 13.02
C SER A 34 6.93 1.64 12.53
N TRP A 35 6.68 1.71 11.21
CA TRP A 35 5.47 1.19 10.60
C TRP A 35 5.32 -0.32 10.81
N ASN A 36 6.41 -1.08 10.68
CA ASN A 36 6.37 -2.53 10.79
C ASN A 36 6.43 -3.05 12.23
N LEU A 37 7.04 -2.32 13.17
CA LEU A 37 7.21 -2.77 14.56
C LEU A 37 5.93 -3.23 15.25
N SER A 38 4.81 -2.62 14.93
CA SER A 38 3.52 -2.90 15.58
C SER A 38 2.51 -3.63 14.68
N ARG A 39 2.87 -3.91 13.41
CA ARG A 39 1.88 -4.36 12.40
C ARG A 39 2.19 -5.71 11.76
N THR A 40 3.45 -6.04 11.58
CA THR A 40 3.86 -7.25 10.87
C THR A 40 4.62 -8.25 11.73
N GLN A 41 4.87 -7.91 13.00
CA GLN A 41 5.50 -8.80 13.95
C GLN A 41 4.42 -9.57 14.71
N SER A 42 4.27 -10.84 14.39
CA SER A 42 3.29 -11.71 15.03
C SER A 42 3.72 -12.16 16.42
N GLU A 43 5.04 -12.22 16.69
CA GLU A 43 5.60 -12.60 18.00
C GLU A 43 6.96 -11.92 18.20
N PRO A 44 7.35 -11.59 19.44
CA PRO A 44 8.62 -10.92 19.72
C PRO A 44 9.88 -11.69 19.31
N ALA A 45 9.77 -13.00 19.08
CA ALA A 45 10.89 -13.89 18.78
C ALA A 45 10.83 -14.53 17.38
N GLY A 46 9.80 -14.29 16.58
CA GLY A 46 9.62 -14.86 15.25
C GLY A 46 9.99 -13.91 14.11
N PRO A 47 10.33 -14.42 12.92
CA PRO A 47 10.45 -13.59 11.73
C PRO A 47 9.08 -13.01 11.37
N ALA A 48 9.06 -11.75 10.93
CA ALA A 48 7.83 -11.14 10.44
C ALA A 48 7.26 -11.92 9.25
N PRO A 49 5.94 -12.22 9.21
CA PRO A 49 5.32 -12.98 8.13
C PRO A 49 5.44 -12.27 6.78
N TYR A 50 5.43 -10.96 6.78
CA TYR A 50 5.73 -10.08 5.66
C TYR A 50 6.20 -8.71 6.18
N TYR A 51 6.73 -7.88 5.30
CA TYR A 51 7.29 -6.58 5.66
C TYR A 51 6.72 -5.50 4.74
N LEU A 52 5.83 -4.66 5.26
CA LEU A 52 5.20 -3.56 4.53
C LEU A 52 6.24 -2.48 4.21
N PHE A 53 6.36 -2.11 2.94
CA PHE A 53 7.35 -1.11 2.52
C PHE A 53 6.80 -0.01 1.62
N ALA A 54 5.61 -0.19 1.09
CA ALA A 54 4.93 0.83 0.29
C ALA A 54 3.41 0.69 0.43
N ASP A 55 2.72 1.74 0.04
CA ASP A 55 1.27 1.80 -0.04
C ASP A 55 0.84 2.78 -1.14
N ASP A 56 -0.44 2.77 -1.47
CA ASP A 56 -1.02 3.72 -2.40
C ASP A 56 -2.19 4.50 -1.78
N VAL A 57 -2.61 5.53 -2.50
CA VAL A 57 -3.66 6.45 -2.06
C VAL A 57 -5.03 5.79 -1.96
N ALA A 58 -5.29 4.74 -2.76
CA ALA A 58 -6.55 4.00 -2.73
C ALA A 58 -6.64 2.99 -1.57
N GLY A 59 -5.56 2.86 -0.78
CA GLY A 59 -5.52 1.96 0.37
C GLY A 59 -4.90 0.59 0.09
N GLY A 60 -4.24 0.41 -1.04
CA GLY A 60 -3.45 -0.78 -1.33
C GLY A 60 -2.11 -0.79 -0.58
N TYR A 61 -1.60 -1.98 -0.30
CA TYR A 61 -0.34 -2.17 0.42
C TYR A 61 0.61 -3.07 -0.35
N PHE A 62 1.90 -2.73 -0.31
CA PHE A 62 2.97 -3.58 -0.83
C PHE A 62 3.83 -4.13 0.29
N ALA A 63 4.07 -5.43 0.26
CA ALA A 63 4.89 -6.12 1.24
C ALA A 63 5.93 -7.02 0.57
N ILE A 64 7.05 -7.23 1.26
CA ILE A 64 7.99 -8.31 0.95
C ILE A 64 7.56 -9.54 1.75
N ASN A 65 7.35 -10.66 1.06
CA ASN A 65 7.01 -11.92 1.71
C ASN A 65 8.17 -12.43 2.58
N GLY A 66 7.93 -12.50 3.90
CA GLY A 66 8.84 -13.09 4.88
C GLY A 66 8.60 -14.60 5.11
N GLY A 67 7.63 -15.18 4.40
CA GLY A 67 7.21 -16.57 4.53
C GLY A 67 5.78 -16.75 5.04
N GLY A 68 5.07 -15.66 5.35
CA GLY A 68 3.67 -15.70 5.77
C GLY A 68 2.65 -15.55 4.65
N LEU A 69 3.09 -15.23 3.43
CA LEU A 69 2.22 -15.14 2.26
C LEU A 69 2.41 -16.36 1.36
N ASN A 70 1.33 -16.77 0.70
CA ASN A 70 1.35 -17.92 -0.19
C ASN A 70 2.09 -17.60 -1.50
N GLY A 71 3.38 -17.92 -1.56
CA GLY A 71 4.24 -17.69 -2.72
C GLY A 71 5.72 -17.57 -2.34
N LYS A 72 6.53 -17.10 -3.27
CA LYS A 72 7.98 -17.07 -3.11
C LYS A 72 8.42 -16.05 -2.03
N VAL A 73 9.18 -16.52 -1.05
CA VAL A 73 9.83 -15.69 -0.05
C VAL A 73 10.77 -14.69 -0.72
N GLY A 74 10.70 -13.42 -0.31
CA GLY A 74 11.46 -12.32 -0.87
C GLY A 74 10.81 -11.62 -2.07
N ASN A 75 9.73 -12.19 -2.64
CA ASN A 75 8.93 -11.48 -3.63
C ASN A 75 8.11 -10.36 -2.99
N VAL A 76 7.83 -9.36 -3.80
CA VAL A 76 6.86 -8.30 -3.49
C VAL A 76 5.46 -8.80 -3.78
N PHE A 77 4.57 -8.57 -2.82
CA PHE A 77 3.13 -8.82 -2.92
C PHE A 77 2.38 -7.50 -2.83
N TYR A 78 1.25 -7.44 -3.51
CA TYR A 78 0.29 -6.34 -3.44
C TYR A 78 -0.99 -6.82 -2.79
N LEU A 79 -1.55 -6.01 -1.90
CA LEU A 79 -2.88 -6.18 -1.32
C LEU A 79 -3.76 -5.05 -1.86
N PRO A 80 -4.49 -5.26 -2.95
CA PRO A 80 -5.35 -4.23 -3.53
C PRO A 80 -6.63 -4.02 -2.70
N PRO A 81 -7.20 -2.80 -2.69
CA PRO A 81 -8.39 -2.49 -1.90
C PRO A 81 -9.69 -3.06 -2.47
N ASP A 82 -9.67 -3.55 -3.70
CA ASP A 82 -10.83 -4.10 -4.43
C ASP A 82 -10.94 -5.62 -4.35
N THR A 83 -9.88 -6.33 -3.96
CA THR A 83 -9.93 -7.78 -3.74
C THR A 83 -9.66 -8.19 -2.30
N LEU A 84 -8.88 -7.41 -1.56
CA LEU A 84 -8.38 -7.70 -0.20
C LEU A 84 -7.57 -9.01 -0.12
N GLU A 85 -7.03 -9.48 -1.24
CA GLU A 85 -6.21 -10.68 -1.34
C GLU A 85 -4.77 -10.34 -1.71
N TRP A 86 -3.80 -11.03 -1.09
CA TRP A 86 -2.39 -10.83 -1.42
C TRP A 86 -2.03 -11.44 -2.78
N GLU A 87 -1.57 -10.62 -3.70
CA GLU A 87 -1.18 -10.99 -5.06
C GLU A 87 0.34 -10.92 -5.22
N ASP A 88 0.97 -12.03 -5.69
CA ASP A 88 2.41 -12.04 -5.97
C ASP A 88 2.72 -11.21 -7.23
N CYS A 89 3.43 -10.12 -7.08
CA CYS A 89 3.86 -9.26 -8.20
C CYS A 89 4.96 -9.91 -9.06
N GLY A 90 5.49 -11.07 -8.68
CA GLY A 90 6.57 -11.74 -9.39
C GLY A 90 7.90 -10.95 -9.40
N LYS A 91 8.08 -9.99 -8.51
CA LYS A 91 9.21 -9.04 -8.49
C LYS A 91 9.98 -9.13 -7.19
N SER A 92 11.30 -9.02 -7.25
CA SER A 92 12.09 -8.64 -6.09
C SER A 92 11.85 -7.17 -5.73
N TYR A 93 12.27 -6.74 -4.54
CA TYR A 93 12.22 -5.33 -4.15
C TYR A 93 12.94 -4.40 -5.16
N GLY A 94 14.09 -4.83 -5.69
CA GLY A 94 14.84 -4.04 -6.68
C GLY A 94 14.08 -3.91 -8.01
N ASP A 95 13.49 -5.00 -8.49
CA ASP A 95 12.67 -5.01 -9.70
C ASP A 95 11.40 -4.18 -9.52
N PHE A 96 10.80 -4.23 -8.33
CA PHE A 96 9.66 -3.39 -7.97
C PHE A 96 10.02 -1.90 -8.01
N LEU A 97 11.15 -1.49 -7.43
CA LEU A 97 11.61 -0.09 -7.49
C LEU A 97 11.82 0.37 -8.93
N ASN A 98 12.46 -0.46 -9.75
CA ASN A 98 12.65 -0.13 -11.17
C ASN A 98 11.31 -0.01 -11.89
N TRP A 99 10.38 -0.91 -11.65
CA TRP A 99 9.03 -0.83 -12.21
C TRP A 99 8.28 0.41 -11.71
N ALA A 100 8.31 0.71 -10.42
CA ALA A 100 7.64 1.86 -9.84
C ALA A 100 8.12 3.20 -10.43
N LEU A 101 9.41 3.28 -10.79
CA LEU A 101 10.02 4.48 -11.35
C LEU A 101 9.91 4.59 -12.89
N ASN A 102 9.80 3.46 -13.60
CA ASN A 102 9.91 3.42 -15.06
C ASN A 102 8.77 2.65 -15.75
N GLY A 103 7.93 1.97 -14.99
CA GLY A 103 6.83 1.15 -15.52
C GLY A 103 5.56 1.94 -15.78
N ASP A 104 4.58 1.26 -16.31
CA ASP A 104 3.26 1.82 -16.60
C ASP A 104 2.34 1.76 -15.37
N LEU A 105 2.46 2.75 -14.49
CA LEU A 105 1.58 2.90 -13.34
C LEU A 105 0.14 3.28 -13.75
N GLN A 106 -0.04 3.89 -14.92
CA GLN A 106 -1.36 4.22 -15.41
C GLN A 106 -2.16 2.95 -15.70
N LEU A 107 -1.54 1.99 -16.37
CA LEU A 107 -2.15 0.69 -16.65
C LEU A 107 -2.37 -0.11 -15.35
N PHE A 108 -1.37 -0.13 -14.45
CA PHE A 108 -1.48 -0.88 -13.20
C PHE A 108 -2.65 -0.43 -12.31
N TYR A 109 -2.89 0.89 -12.27
CA TYR A 109 -3.93 1.49 -11.43
C TYR A 109 -5.19 1.91 -12.21
N GLU A 110 -5.40 1.41 -13.44
CA GLU A 110 -6.50 1.86 -14.31
C GLU A 110 -7.89 1.72 -13.66
N ASN A 111 -8.11 0.68 -12.85
CA ASN A 111 -9.37 0.41 -12.15
C ASN A 111 -9.45 1.05 -10.75
N LEU A 112 -8.35 1.61 -10.25
CA LEU A 112 -8.26 2.20 -8.91
C LEU A 112 -8.11 3.73 -8.93
N ARG A 113 -7.98 4.33 -10.12
CA ARG A 113 -7.88 5.77 -10.32
C ARG A 113 -9.22 6.33 -10.81
N TRP A 114 -9.81 7.20 -10.00
CA TRP A 114 -11.03 7.91 -10.36
C TRP A 114 -10.76 9.15 -11.21
N GLU A 115 -11.78 9.70 -11.80
CA GLU A 115 -11.68 10.97 -12.53
C GLU A 115 -11.22 12.10 -11.58
N ASN A 116 -10.27 12.92 -12.01
CA ASN A 116 -9.67 14.03 -11.26
C ASN A 116 -8.89 13.62 -9.99
N TRP A 117 -8.47 12.35 -9.86
CA TRP A 117 -7.73 11.87 -8.69
C TRP A 117 -6.49 12.71 -8.36
N ARG A 118 -5.75 13.23 -9.37
CA ARG A 118 -4.55 14.05 -9.15
C ARG A 118 -4.84 15.34 -8.40
N GLU A 119 -5.95 16.00 -8.73
CA GLU A 119 -6.38 17.23 -8.07
C GLU A 119 -6.81 16.95 -6.63
N GLU A 120 -7.53 15.85 -6.42
CA GLU A 120 -8.01 15.49 -5.09
C GLU A 120 -6.91 15.05 -4.14
N ILE A 121 -5.83 14.41 -4.64
CA ILE A 121 -4.72 13.99 -3.79
C ILE A 121 -3.63 15.05 -3.58
N HIS A 122 -3.69 16.17 -4.30
CA HIS A 122 -2.65 17.22 -4.27
C HIS A 122 -2.26 17.64 -2.84
N ASP A 123 -3.24 17.79 -1.95
CA ASP A 123 -3.05 18.19 -0.56
C ASP A 123 -3.10 16.98 0.42
N LEU A 124 -3.03 15.76 -0.09
CA LEU A 124 -3.04 14.57 0.74
C LEU A 124 -1.66 14.37 1.37
N ASN A 125 -1.61 14.29 2.70
CA ASN A 125 -0.37 13.93 3.38
C ASN A 125 -0.09 12.42 3.27
N GLY A 126 1.16 12.02 3.46
CA GLY A 126 1.58 10.63 3.34
C GLY A 126 1.02 9.67 4.40
N ASP A 127 0.32 10.18 5.42
CA ASP A 127 -0.32 9.38 6.48
C ASP A 127 -1.83 9.22 6.28
N SER A 128 -2.34 9.65 5.13
CA SER A 128 -3.77 9.53 4.80
C SER A 128 -3.97 8.73 3.52
N VAL A 129 -5.08 8.00 3.46
CA VAL A 129 -5.59 7.28 2.29
C VAL A 129 -7.06 7.61 2.08
N TYR A 130 -7.60 7.20 0.95
CA TYR A 130 -9.04 7.21 0.73
C TYR A 130 -9.66 5.87 1.12
N THR A 131 -10.81 5.92 1.78
CA THR A 131 -11.75 4.81 1.89
C THR A 131 -12.95 5.08 1.01
N PHE A 132 -13.60 4.02 0.55
CA PHE A 132 -14.68 4.07 -0.44
C PHE A 132 -15.96 3.45 0.12
N PHE A 133 -17.11 4.01 -0.28
CA PHE A 133 -18.41 3.44 0.06
C PHE A 133 -19.38 3.60 -1.12
N PRO A 134 -19.99 2.51 -1.61
CA PRO A 134 -19.75 1.10 -1.24
C PRO A 134 -18.28 0.70 -1.36
N PHE A 135 -17.87 -0.35 -0.65
CA PHE A 135 -16.49 -0.84 -0.72
C PHE A 135 -16.12 -1.33 -2.11
N LEU A 136 -14.89 -1.10 -2.57
CA LEU A 136 -14.45 -1.47 -3.93
C LEU A 136 -14.52 -2.98 -4.20
N TRP A 137 -14.42 -3.82 -3.18
CA TRP A 137 -14.57 -5.28 -3.28
C TRP A 137 -16.04 -5.75 -3.34
N ALA A 138 -17.01 -4.87 -3.14
CA ALA A 138 -18.43 -5.17 -3.28
C ALA A 138 -18.90 -4.90 -4.73
N GLU A 139 -19.88 -5.64 -5.22
CA GLU A 139 -20.44 -5.47 -6.57
C GLU A 139 -20.89 -4.02 -6.83
N GLU A 140 -21.53 -3.39 -5.84
CA GLU A 140 -21.99 -2.00 -5.90
C GLU A 140 -20.84 -0.98 -5.89
N GLY A 141 -19.63 -1.39 -5.48
CA GLY A 141 -18.44 -0.55 -5.41
C GLY A 141 -17.49 -0.70 -6.59
N SER A 142 -17.80 -1.54 -7.56
CA SER A 142 -16.91 -1.90 -8.68
C SER A 142 -16.55 -0.73 -9.62
N ASP A 143 -17.37 0.32 -9.69
CA ASP A 143 -17.04 1.54 -10.41
C ASP A 143 -16.57 2.63 -9.44
N ILE A 144 -15.26 2.84 -9.36
CA ILE A 144 -14.64 3.80 -8.45
C ILE A 144 -15.10 5.25 -8.67
N ASN A 145 -15.66 5.58 -9.85
CA ASN A 145 -16.20 6.91 -10.13
C ASN A 145 -17.59 7.14 -9.54
N GLN A 146 -18.32 6.07 -9.21
CA GLN A 146 -19.67 6.13 -8.68
C GLN A 146 -19.74 6.02 -7.15
N VAL A 147 -18.64 5.65 -6.51
CA VAL A 147 -18.59 5.50 -5.05
C VAL A 147 -18.25 6.81 -4.35
N SER A 148 -18.79 7.01 -3.16
CA SER A 148 -18.32 8.07 -2.27
C SER A 148 -16.96 7.72 -1.70
N ARG A 149 -16.11 8.72 -1.46
CA ARG A 149 -14.78 8.53 -0.89
C ARG A 149 -14.47 9.52 0.23
N LYS A 150 -13.71 9.10 1.19
CA LYS A 150 -13.34 9.91 2.35
C LYS A 150 -11.87 9.70 2.70
N ARG A 151 -11.17 10.77 3.03
CA ARG A 151 -9.81 10.73 3.58
C ARG A 151 -9.86 10.21 5.01
N VAL A 152 -8.99 9.24 5.31
CA VAL A 152 -8.84 8.66 6.66
C VAL A 152 -7.36 8.45 6.97
N PRO A 153 -6.97 8.42 8.25
CA PRO A 153 -5.62 8.03 8.65
C PRO A 153 -5.31 6.60 8.18
N ILE A 154 -4.15 6.40 7.56
CA ILE A 154 -3.76 5.07 7.08
C ILE A 154 -3.65 4.03 8.19
N THR A 155 -3.36 4.47 9.42
CA THR A 155 -3.30 3.59 10.60
C THR A 155 -4.67 2.98 10.93
N GLU A 156 -5.73 3.76 10.83
CA GLU A 156 -7.11 3.31 11.03
C GLU A 156 -7.57 2.42 9.88
N TYR A 157 -7.25 2.84 8.65
CA TYR A 157 -7.59 2.08 7.45
C TYR A 157 -6.94 0.69 7.46
N TYR A 158 -5.65 0.60 7.80
CA TYR A 158 -4.94 -0.67 7.87
C TYR A 158 -5.55 -1.63 8.90
N ALA A 159 -5.89 -1.12 10.10
CA ALA A 159 -6.56 -1.93 11.11
C ALA A 159 -7.90 -2.49 10.61
N SER A 160 -8.71 -1.64 9.96
CA SER A 160 -9.98 -2.06 9.35
C SER A 160 -9.80 -3.08 8.23
N THR A 161 -8.75 -2.95 7.41
CA THR A 161 -8.43 -3.92 6.34
C THR A 161 -8.11 -5.30 6.90
N LEU A 162 -7.33 -5.36 7.99
CA LEU A 162 -7.02 -6.64 8.66
C LEU A 162 -8.28 -7.29 9.25
N ASP A 163 -9.16 -6.50 9.84
CA ASP A 163 -10.44 -7.00 10.37
C ASP A 163 -11.31 -7.57 9.23
N LEU A 164 -11.38 -6.90 8.09
CA LEU A 164 -12.12 -7.35 6.92
C LEU A 164 -11.54 -8.64 6.34
N GLN A 165 -10.21 -8.79 6.22
CA GLN A 165 -9.57 -10.02 5.77
C GLN A 165 -9.89 -11.23 6.68
N ASN A 166 -10.10 -11.01 7.97
CA ASN A 166 -10.46 -12.06 8.92
C ASN A 166 -11.94 -12.47 8.86
N ILE A 167 -12.78 -11.64 8.22
CA ILE A 167 -14.24 -11.86 8.12
C ILE A 167 -14.61 -12.43 6.73
N THR A 168 -13.79 -12.18 5.72
CA THR A 168 -14.03 -12.69 4.37
C THR A 168 -13.65 -14.17 4.33
N PRO A 169 -14.56 -15.08 3.91
CA PRO A 169 -14.37 -16.53 3.96
C PRO A 169 -13.33 -17.05 2.95
#